data_8df8be50b1bfcfa2980f7cc359dc932c
#
_entry.id   8df8be50b1bfcfa2980f7cc359dc932c
#
_cell.length_a   1.000
_cell.length_b   1.000
_cell.length_c   1.000
_cell.angle_alpha   90.00
_cell.angle_beta   90.00
_cell.angle_gamma   90.00
#
_symmetry.space_group_name_H-M   'P 1'
#
loop_
_entity.id
_entity.type
_entity.pdbx_description
1 polymer ?
#
loop_
_entity_poly.entity_id
_entity_poly.type
_entity_poly.pdbx_seq_one_letter_code
_entity_poly.pdbx_strand_id
1 'polypeptide(L)'
;MNKKTIWITGGSTGIGKALAIKFAKEGWNVAISARRENLLKEISNNNENIYDFPLDVTNKSKCKDVFKEIENKFQNVDICFFSTGTWNPKKEKDIDVEQIEDVFKVNFFGTLNSIKAVEEYFKNRKEGIITIVSSIAGYRGLPNSTGYGPSKSALNNLAESLYFDFKRSNVRVCLVSPGFIKTPMTDKNDFKMPFLKTTDYAAEKIYEGLIN
;
A
#
# COMPACT_ATOMS: atom_id res chain seq x y z
N MET A 1 1.79 21.65 -18.04
CA MET A 1 2.54 20.84 -17.04
C MET A 1 2.02 19.42 -17.11
N ASN A 2 2.91 18.41 -17.15
CA ASN A 2 2.47 17.03 -17.10
C ASN A 2 1.80 16.75 -15.74
N LYS A 3 0.65 16.06 -15.75
CA LYS A 3 -0.01 15.63 -14.52
C LYS A 3 0.93 14.74 -13.70
N LYS A 4 0.99 14.94 -12.39
CA LYS A 4 1.68 14.04 -11.47
C LYS A 4 0.99 12.68 -11.41
N THR A 5 1.75 11.63 -11.17
CA THR A 5 1.23 10.26 -11.16
C THR A 5 1.54 9.56 -9.84
N ILE A 6 0.54 8.84 -9.32
CA ILE A 6 0.69 7.94 -8.17
C ILE A 6 0.32 6.51 -8.55
N TRP A 7 1.14 5.53 -8.13
CA TRP A 7 0.80 4.12 -8.18
C TRP A 7 0.44 3.59 -6.80
N ILE A 8 -0.75 2.99 -6.67
CA ILE A 8 -1.31 2.47 -5.42
C ILE A 8 -1.53 0.96 -5.53
N THR A 9 -0.79 0.13 -4.78
CA THR A 9 -1.14 -1.27 -4.59
C THR A 9 -2.16 -1.42 -3.46
N GLY A 10 -3.06 -2.41 -3.55
CA GLY A 10 -4.19 -2.53 -2.62
C GLY A 10 -5.29 -1.50 -2.89
N GLY A 11 -5.37 -0.97 -4.12
CA GLY A 11 -6.28 0.10 -4.52
C GLY A 11 -7.75 -0.29 -4.70
N SER A 12 -8.13 -1.57 -4.54
CA SER A 12 -9.51 -2.01 -4.79
C SER A 12 -10.50 -1.75 -3.65
N THR A 13 -10.03 -1.53 -2.42
CA THR A 13 -10.88 -1.30 -1.24
C THR A 13 -10.16 -0.49 -0.16
N GLY A 14 -10.87 -0.10 0.88
CA GLY A 14 -10.30 0.48 2.11
C GLY A 14 -9.51 1.76 1.85
N ILE A 15 -8.38 1.90 2.54
CA ILE A 15 -7.54 3.10 2.48
C ILE A 15 -7.01 3.34 1.06
N GLY A 16 -6.56 2.29 0.35
CA GLY A 16 -6.03 2.41 -1.00
C GLY A 16 -7.07 2.95 -1.99
N LYS A 17 -8.32 2.46 -1.95
CA LYS A 17 -9.42 2.99 -2.78
C LYS A 17 -9.73 4.45 -2.45
N ALA A 18 -9.86 4.79 -1.17
CA ALA A 18 -10.18 6.15 -0.75
C ALA A 18 -9.07 7.14 -1.14
N LEU A 19 -7.81 6.73 -0.98
CA LEU A 19 -6.66 7.54 -1.38
C LEU A 19 -6.60 7.73 -2.91
N ALA A 20 -6.91 6.68 -3.68
CA ALA A 20 -6.99 6.77 -5.15
C ALA A 20 -8.02 7.83 -5.58
N ILE A 21 -9.21 7.80 -4.99
CA ILE A 21 -10.26 8.78 -5.27
C ILE A 21 -9.83 10.20 -4.86
N LYS A 22 -9.15 10.35 -3.70
CA LYS A 22 -8.63 11.64 -3.25
C LYS A 22 -7.62 12.20 -4.25
N PHE A 23 -6.60 11.44 -4.65
CA PHE A 23 -5.59 11.90 -5.62
C PHE A 23 -6.21 12.23 -6.99
N ALA A 24 -7.18 11.43 -7.46
CA ALA A 24 -7.87 11.70 -8.73
C ALA A 24 -8.65 13.02 -8.70
N LYS A 25 -9.32 13.34 -7.58
CA LYS A 25 -10.01 14.62 -7.36
C LYS A 25 -9.05 15.81 -7.36
N GLU A 26 -7.83 15.61 -6.92
CA GLU A 26 -6.75 16.61 -6.93
C GLU A 26 -6.03 16.71 -8.30
N GLY A 27 -6.56 16.03 -9.31
CA GLY A 27 -6.09 16.13 -10.70
C GLY A 27 -4.89 15.25 -11.05
N TRP A 28 -4.51 14.30 -10.20
CA TRP A 28 -3.41 13.37 -10.47
C TRP A 28 -3.86 12.23 -11.38
N ASN A 29 -2.91 11.67 -12.15
CA ASN A 29 -3.07 10.35 -12.73
C ASN A 29 -2.88 9.30 -11.62
N VAL A 30 -3.79 8.36 -11.51
CA VAL A 30 -3.79 7.35 -10.44
C VAL A 30 -3.81 5.95 -11.03
N ALA A 31 -2.71 5.23 -10.91
CA ALA A 31 -2.65 3.80 -11.23
C ALA A 31 -3.04 2.99 -9.99
N ILE A 32 -4.04 2.14 -10.09
CA ILE A 32 -4.47 1.26 -8.98
C ILE A 32 -4.21 -0.19 -9.31
N SER A 33 -3.68 -0.94 -8.34
CA SER A 33 -3.40 -2.36 -8.49
C SER A 33 -3.97 -3.18 -7.35
N ALA A 34 -4.58 -4.32 -7.69
CA ALA A 34 -5.04 -5.35 -6.77
C ALA A 34 -5.35 -6.64 -7.58
N ARG A 35 -5.63 -7.74 -6.88
CA ARG A 35 -6.00 -9.03 -7.52
C ARG A 35 -7.42 -9.05 -8.10
N ARG A 36 -8.35 -8.28 -7.51
CA ARG A 36 -9.77 -8.28 -7.89
C ARG A 36 -10.01 -7.29 -9.03
N GLU A 37 -9.87 -7.76 -10.26
CA GLU A 37 -9.99 -6.94 -11.48
C GLU A 37 -11.35 -6.26 -11.60
N ASN A 38 -12.44 -6.95 -11.28
CA ASN A 38 -13.79 -6.40 -11.35
C ASN A 38 -13.95 -5.14 -10.48
N LEU A 39 -13.38 -5.14 -9.26
CA LEU A 39 -13.43 -3.97 -8.38
C LEU A 39 -12.51 -2.83 -8.85
N LEU A 40 -11.39 -3.16 -9.46
CA LEU A 40 -10.53 -2.15 -10.07
C LEU A 40 -11.23 -1.47 -11.24
N LYS A 41 -11.83 -2.24 -12.14
CA LYS A 41 -12.60 -1.74 -13.28
C LYS A 41 -13.80 -0.89 -12.88
N GLU A 42 -14.52 -1.29 -11.82
CA GLU A 42 -15.60 -0.46 -11.28
C GLU A 42 -15.10 0.92 -10.84
N ILE A 43 -13.92 0.99 -10.19
CA ILE A 43 -13.35 2.25 -9.73
C ILE A 43 -12.84 3.09 -10.91
N SER A 44 -12.13 2.50 -11.86
CA SER A 44 -11.59 3.21 -13.02
C SER A 44 -12.69 3.73 -13.94
N ASN A 45 -13.73 2.95 -14.19
CA ASN A 45 -14.86 3.37 -15.04
C ASN A 45 -15.64 4.57 -14.46
N ASN A 46 -15.61 4.76 -13.15
CA ASN A 46 -16.30 5.86 -12.48
C ASN A 46 -15.39 7.08 -12.20
N ASN A 47 -14.13 7.06 -12.66
CA ASN A 47 -13.16 8.12 -12.38
C ASN A 47 -12.15 8.24 -13.54
N GLU A 48 -12.27 9.28 -14.34
CA GLU A 48 -11.43 9.52 -15.55
C GLU A 48 -9.92 9.58 -15.31
N ASN A 49 -9.49 9.88 -14.09
CA ASN A 49 -8.06 9.96 -13.74
C ASN A 49 -7.55 8.70 -13.04
N ILE A 50 -8.39 7.66 -12.89
CA ILE A 50 -7.99 6.38 -12.27
C ILE A 50 -7.90 5.30 -13.35
N TYR A 51 -6.81 4.55 -13.33
CA TYR A 51 -6.49 3.51 -14.30
C TYR A 51 -6.17 2.21 -13.57
N ASP A 52 -6.77 1.12 -14.01
CA ASP A 52 -6.61 -0.19 -13.40
C ASP A 52 -5.46 -0.99 -14.01
N PHE A 53 -4.64 -1.57 -13.14
CA PHE A 53 -3.52 -2.45 -13.45
C PHE A 53 -3.60 -3.68 -12.53
N PRO A 54 -4.29 -4.75 -12.95
CA PRO A 54 -4.43 -5.94 -12.14
C PRO A 54 -3.09 -6.57 -11.75
N LEU A 55 -2.91 -6.84 -10.44
CA LEU A 55 -1.65 -7.34 -9.91
C LEU A 55 -1.85 -8.18 -8.65
N ASP A 56 -1.23 -9.35 -8.61
CA ASP A 56 -0.90 -10.04 -7.38
C ASP A 56 0.55 -9.68 -7.01
N VAL A 57 0.72 -8.92 -5.92
CA VAL A 57 2.04 -8.46 -5.45
C VAL A 57 2.97 -9.60 -5.01
N THR A 58 2.45 -10.81 -4.80
CA THR A 58 3.26 -11.99 -4.50
C THR A 58 4.02 -12.51 -5.73
N ASN A 59 3.61 -12.10 -6.93
CA ASN A 59 4.31 -12.41 -8.18
C ASN A 59 5.33 -11.32 -8.49
N LYS A 60 6.60 -11.62 -8.21
CA LYS A 60 7.72 -10.68 -8.36
C LYS A 60 7.94 -10.20 -9.81
N SER A 61 7.80 -11.07 -10.81
CA SER A 61 7.95 -10.69 -12.22
C SER A 61 6.82 -9.76 -12.65
N LYS A 62 5.58 -10.10 -12.28
CA LYS A 62 4.40 -9.30 -12.61
C LYS A 62 4.44 -7.90 -12.00
N CYS A 63 5.04 -7.73 -10.81
CA CYS A 63 5.25 -6.39 -10.24
C CYS A 63 6.10 -5.50 -11.17
N LYS A 64 7.17 -6.05 -11.76
CA LYS A 64 8.01 -5.32 -12.71
C LYS A 64 7.28 -5.00 -14.01
N ASP A 65 6.53 -5.98 -14.55
CA ASP A 65 5.81 -5.81 -15.81
C ASP A 65 4.74 -4.72 -15.66
N VAL A 66 3.95 -4.78 -14.60
CA VAL A 66 2.92 -3.78 -14.30
C VAL A 66 3.53 -2.40 -14.09
N PHE A 67 4.64 -2.30 -13.37
CA PHE A 67 5.30 -1.00 -13.21
C PHE A 67 5.77 -0.41 -14.55
N LYS A 68 6.33 -1.22 -15.46
CA LYS A 68 6.70 -0.79 -16.81
C LYS A 68 5.49 -0.33 -17.63
N GLU A 69 4.35 -1.03 -17.53
CA GLU A 69 3.11 -0.61 -18.18
C GLU A 69 2.66 0.78 -17.68
N ILE A 70 2.75 1.03 -16.36
CA ILE A 70 2.41 2.32 -15.75
C ILE A 70 3.39 3.41 -16.20
N GLU A 71 4.70 3.13 -16.17
CA GLU A 71 5.75 4.04 -16.62
C GLU A 71 5.55 4.41 -18.10
N ASN A 72 5.30 3.44 -18.98
CA ASN A 72 5.06 3.67 -20.40
C ASN A 72 3.82 4.52 -20.64
N LYS A 73 2.77 4.33 -19.84
CA LYS A 73 1.50 5.07 -19.99
C LYS A 73 1.63 6.54 -19.57
N PHE A 74 2.29 6.79 -18.45
CA PHE A 74 2.31 8.12 -17.84
C PHE A 74 3.63 8.87 -17.98
N GLN A 75 4.69 8.19 -18.41
CA GLN A 75 6.07 8.70 -18.57
C GLN A 75 6.74 9.04 -17.22
N ASN A 76 5.97 9.47 -16.22
CA ASN A 76 6.46 9.80 -14.89
C ASN A 76 5.58 9.18 -13.81
N VAL A 77 6.22 8.62 -12.77
CA VAL A 77 5.58 8.18 -11.54
C VAL A 77 6.23 8.91 -10.37
N ASP A 78 5.46 9.73 -9.67
CA ASP A 78 5.99 10.63 -8.63
C ASP A 78 5.90 9.99 -7.24
N ILE A 79 4.85 9.18 -7.00
CA ILE A 79 4.59 8.52 -5.73
C ILE A 79 4.23 7.06 -5.97
N CYS A 80 4.82 6.17 -5.18
CA CYS A 80 4.34 4.80 -5.03
C CYS A 80 3.82 4.58 -3.61
N PHE A 81 2.59 4.08 -3.50
CA PHE A 81 1.90 3.84 -2.24
C PHE A 81 1.55 2.35 -2.11
N PHE A 82 2.28 1.65 -1.26
CA PHE A 82 2.18 0.20 -1.09
C PHE A 82 1.30 -0.13 0.11
N SER A 83 0.00 -0.35 -0.14
CA SER A 83 -1.01 -0.62 0.88
C SER A 83 -1.64 -2.02 0.79
N THR A 84 -1.10 -2.88 -0.06
CA THR A 84 -1.59 -4.26 -0.09
C THR A 84 -1.34 -4.95 1.25
N GLY A 85 -2.36 -5.60 1.76
CA GLY A 85 -2.25 -6.35 2.99
C GLY A 85 -3.41 -7.31 3.18
N THR A 86 -3.19 -8.32 4.00
CA THR A 86 -4.20 -9.27 4.44
C THR A 86 -4.17 -9.39 5.94
N TRP A 87 -5.33 -9.68 6.50
CA TRP A 87 -5.56 -9.97 7.90
C TRP A 87 -6.63 -11.05 8.00
N ASN A 88 -6.32 -12.12 8.68
CA ASN A 88 -7.27 -13.19 8.95
C ASN A 88 -7.20 -13.54 10.44
N PRO A 89 -8.05 -12.92 11.29
CA PRO A 89 -8.08 -13.21 12.70
C PRO A 89 -8.62 -14.63 12.90
N LYS A 90 -7.75 -15.58 13.21
CA LYS A 90 -8.18 -16.88 13.70
C LYS A 90 -8.30 -16.82 15.21
N LYS A 91 -9.39 -17.38 15.76
CA LYS A 91 -9.63 -17.53 17.20
C LYS A 91 -8.98 -18.81 17.77
N GLU A 92 -8.18 -19.48 16.98
CA GLU A 92 -7.51 -20.71 17.40
C GLU A 92 -6.44 -20.41 18.46
N LYS A 93 -6.35 -21.30 19.45
CA LYS A 93 -5.40 -21.18 20.56
C LYS A 93 -3.97 -21.49 20.13
N ASP A 94 -3.80 -22.18 19.00
CA ASP A 94 -2.51 -22.67 18.54
C ASP A 94 -1.88 -21.73 17.50
N ILE A 95 -0.55 -21.74 17.46
CA ILE A 95 0.21 -21.02 16.45
C ILE A 95 0.07 -21.75 15.11
N ASP A 96 -0.51 -21.05 14.11
CA ASP A 96 -0.65 -21.56 12.74
C ASP A 96 0.47 -20.99 11.88
N VAL A 97 1.51 -21.79 11.65
CA VAL A 97 2.72 -21.38 10.92
C VAL A 97 2.38 -21.06 9.46
N GLU A 98 1.57 -21.89 8.80
CA GLU A 98 1.19 -21.72 7.40
C GLU A 98 0.41 -20.42 7.20
N GLN A 99 -0.48 -20.08 8.12
CA GLN A 99 -1.19 -18.81 8.09
C GLN A 99 -0.23 -17.62 8.28
N ILE A 100 0.74 -17.72 9.16
CA ILE A 100 1.74 -16.69 9.39
C ILE A 100 2.55 -16.47 8.11
N GLU A 101 3.00 -17.54 7.46
CA GLU A 101 3.73 -17.49 6.20
C GLU A 101 2.91 -16.81 5.10
N ASP A 102 1.62 -17.17 4.95
CA ASP A 102 0.72 -16.54 3.98
C ASP A 102 0.54 -15.04 4.23
N VAL A 103 0.43 -14.63 5.50
CA VAL A 103 0.36 -13.21 5.86
C VAL A 103 1.67 -12.49 5.50
N PHE A 104 2.82 -13.07 5.82
CA PHE A 104 4.12 -12.51 5.44
C PHE A 104 4.31 -12.45 3.94
N LYS A 105 3.92 -13.49 3.21
CA LYS A 105 3.98 -13.54 1.75
C LYS A 105 3.28 -12.35 1.10
N VAL A 106 2.09 -11.99 1.60
CA VAL A 106 1.33 -10.86 1.06
C VAL A 106 1.84 -9.53 1.64
N ASN A 107 1.91 -9.41 2.97
CA ASN A 107 2.14 -8.11 3.63
C ASN A 107 3.58 -7.64 3.48
N PHE A 108 4.55 -8.52 3.69
CA PHE A 108 5.97 -8.18 3.67
C PHE A 108 6.59 -8.41 2.29
N PHE A 109 6.58 -9.65 1.80
CA PHE A 109 7.23 -9.95 0.52
C PHE A 109 6.50 -9.31 -0.66
N GLY A 110 5.17 -9.20 -0.64
CA GLY A 110 4.42 -8.47 -1.65
C GLY A 110 4.77 -6.99 -1.71
N THR A 111 4.94 -6.34 -0.56
CA THR A 111 5.43 -4.96 -0.48
C THR A 111 6.87 -4.85 -0.98
N LEU A 112 7.75 -5.77 -0.58
CA LEU A 112 9.15 -5.80 -1.01
C LEU A 112 9.28 -6.01 -2.53
N ASN A 113 8.47 -6.88 -3.13
CA ASN A 113 8.42 -7.08 -4.59
C ASN A 113 8.01 -5.79 -5.32
N SER A 114 7.01 -5.07 -4.77
CA SER A 114 6.54 -3.80 -5.33
C SER A 114 7.62 -2.72 -5.23
N ILE A 115 8.33 -2.63 -4.10
CA ILE A 115 9.48 -1.71 -3.93
C ILE A 115 10.60 -2.05 -4.91
N LYS A 116 10.93 -3.34 -5.05
CA LYS A 116 11.98 -3.79 -5.98
C LYS A 116 11.65 -3.47 -7.45
N ALA A 117 10.37 -3.46 -7.81
CA ALA A 117 9.95 -3.10 -9.17
C ALA A 117 10.25 -1.63 -9.51
N VAL A 118 10.23 -0.73 -8.53
CA VAL A 118 10.40 0.73 -8.72
C VAL A 118 11.77 1.26 -8.30
N GLU A 119 12.60 0.42 -7.67
CA GLU A 119 13.87 0.83 -7.06
C GLU A 119 14.80 1.54 -8.04
N GLU A 120 15.08 0.91 -9.18
CA GLU A 120 15.99 1.43 -10.20
C GLU A 120 15.46 2.72 -10.81
N TYR A 121 14.17 2.76 -11.11
CA TYR A 121 13.49 3.94 -11.63
C TYR A 121 13.67 5.17 -10.72
N PHE A 122 13.35 5.06 -9.44
CA PHE A 122 13.50 6.18 -8.52
C PHE A 122 14.96 6.56 -8.24
N LYS A 123 15.87 5.58 -8.15
CA LYS A 123 17.29 5.86 -7.97
C LYS A 123 17.90 6.61 -9.16
N ASN A 124 17.47 6.28 -10.37
CA ASN A 124 17.94 6.96 -11.60
C ASN A 124 17.30 8.35 -11.73
N ARG A 125 16.01 8.48 -11.43
CA ARG A 125 15.28 9.75 -11.47
C ARG A 125 15.76 10.74 -10.40
N LYS A 126 16.27 10.26 -9.27
CA LYS A 126 16.71 11.05 -8.10
C LYS A 126 15.62 11.96 -7.54
N GLU A 127 14.39 11.52 -7.63
CA GLU A 127 13.20 12.23 -7.18
C GLU A 127 12.04 11.27 -6.99
N GLY A 128 11.19 11.50 -5.99
CA GLY A 128 9.94 10.78 -5.78
C GLY A 128 9.73 10.30 -4.35
N ILE A 129 8.62 9.61 -4.14
CA ILE A 129 8.19 9.14 -2.83
C ILE A 129 7.81 7.66 -2.88
N ILE A 130 8.41 6.88 -2.01
CA ILE A 130 8.02 5.49 -1.75
C ILE A 130 7.32 5.46 -0.40
N THR A 131 6.04 5.05 -0.38
CA THR A 131 5.25 4.98 0.85
C THR A 131 4.87 3.54 1.17
N ILE A 132 5.14 3.14 2.40
CA ILE A 132 4.86 1.80 2.93
C ILE A 132 3.75 1.92 3.97
N VAL A 133 2.68 1.12 3.84
CA VAL A 133 1.60 1.07 4.81
C VAL A 133 1.81 -0.06 5.81
N SER A 134 2.14 0.33 7.02
CA SER A 134 2.22 -0.55 8.19
C SER A 134 0.91 -0.51 9.00
N SER A 135 1.02 -0.49 10.30
CA SER A 135 -0.09 -0.41 11.27
C SER A 135 0.47 -0.07 12.65
N ILE A 136 -0.37 0.46 13.54
CA ILE A 136 -0.05 0.51 14.98
C ILE A 136 0.26 -0.87 15.56
N ALA A 137 -0.29 -1.95 14.98
CA ALA A 137 0.03 -3.33 15.33
C ALA A 137 1.49 -3.73 15.04
N GLY A 138 2.22 -2.93 14.27
CA GLY A 138 3.66 -3.12 14.04
C GLY A 138 4.55 -2.60 15.17
N TYR A 139 4.01 -1.85 16.12
CA TYR A 139 4.77 -1.31 17.26
C TYR A 139 4.61 -2.12 18.53
N ARG A 140 3.49 -2.85 18.68
CA ARG A 140 3.19 -3.66 19.86
C ARG A 140 2.41 -4.91 19.47
N GLY A 141 2.69 -6.03 20.14
CA GLY A 141 1.90 -7.25 20.01
C GLY A 141 0.46 -7.01 20.45
N LEU A 142 -0.48 -7.49 19.65
CA LEU A 142 -1.92 -7.43 19.91
C LEU A 142 -2.50 -8.85 19.96
N PRO A 143 -3.58 -9.09 20.71
CA PRO A 143 -4.27 -10.38 20.69
C PRO A 143 -4.65 -10.79 19.25
N ASN A 144 -4.62 -12.09 18.97
CA ASN A 144 -4.97 -12.69 17.68
C ASN A 144 -4.19 -12.11 16.47
N SER A 145 -2.96 -11.62 16.70
CA SER A 145 -2.16 -10.88 15.70
C SER A 145 -0.78 -11.52 15.45
N THR A 146 -0.64 -12.83 15.66
CA THR A 146 0.65 -13.53 15.56
C THR A 146 1.31 -13.47 14.18
N GLY A 147 0.54 -13.38 13.10
CA GLY A 147 1.08 -13.16 11.75
C GLY A 147 1.07 -11.69 11.33
N TYR A 148 -0.04 -11.00 11.59
CA TYR A 148 -0.21 -9.61 11.12
C TYR A 148 0.73 -8.62 11.81
N GLY A 149 0.74 -8.59 13.15
CA GLY A 149 1.62 -7.70 13.92
C GLY A 149 3.09 -7.82 13.52
N PRO A 150 3.69 -9.03 13.59
CA PRO A 150 5.07 -9.24 13.14
C PRO A 150 5.32 -8.85 11.69
N SER A 151 4.39 -9.11 10.75
CA SER A 151 4.55 -8.67 9.36
C SER A 151 4.59 -7.15 9.21
N LYS A 152 3.83 -6.42 10.04
CA LYS A 152 3.83 -4.95 10.06
C LYS A 152 5.05 -4.38 10.79
N SER A 153 5.54 -5.06 11.82
CA SER A 153 6.81 -4.71 12.50
C SER A 153 8.00 -4.85 11.53
N ALA A 154 8.02 -5.92 10.73
CA ALA A 154 9.02 -6.09 9.68
C ALA A 154 8.99 -4.95 8.65
N LEU A 155 7.80 -4.44 8.28
CA LEU A 155 7.68 -3.28 7.40
C LEU A 155 8.16 -1.98 8.04
N ASN A 156 8.00 -1.79 9.36
CA ASN A 156 8.54 -0.64 10.07
C ASN A 156 10.08 -0.62 9.95
N ASN A 157 10.73 -1.73 10.29
CA ASN A 157 12.18 -1.86 10.21
C ASN A 157 12.69 -1.73 8.77
N LEU A 158 11.98 -2.34 7.79
CA LEU A 158 12.31 -2.20 6.38
C LEU A 158 12.26 -0.74 5.92
N ALA A 159 11.23 0.01 6.31
CA ALA A 159 11.10 1.43 5.92
C ALA A 159 12.24 2.29 6.48
N GLU A 160 12.65 2.05 7.72
CA GLU A 160 13.80 2.73 8.35
C GLU A 160 15.10 2.41 7.61
N SER A 161 15.33 1.14 7.24
CA SER A 161 16.52 0.73 6.47
C SER A 161 16.53 1.37 5.08
N LEU A 162 15.40 1.32 4.38
CA LEU A 162 15.25 1.91 3.04
C LEU A 162 15.40 3.44 3.05
N TYR A 163 15.06 4.11 4.13
CA TYR A 163 15.30 5.55 4.26
C TYR A 163 16.78 5.90 4.03
N PHE A 164 17.72 5.12 4.59
CA PHE A 164 19.14 5.35 4.38
C PHE A 164 19.59 4.99 2.96
N ASP A 165 19.06 3.90 2.40
CA ASP A 165 19.41 3.43 1.05
C ASP A 165 18.95 4.40 -0.04
N PHE A 166 17.76 4.99 0.11
CA PHE A 166 17.18 5.91 -0.87
C PHE A 166 17.56 7.38 -0.66
N LYS A 167 18.03 7.75 0.54
CA LYS A 167 18.44 9.12 0.86
C LYS A 167 19.50 9.65 -0.11
N ARG A 168 20.48 8.80 -0.49
CA ARG A 168 21.55 9.17 -1.45
C ARG A 168 21.02 9.49 -2.86
N SER A 169 19.84 8.98 -3.17
CA SER A 169 19.16 9.19 -4.46
C SER A 169 18.08 10.27 -4.37
N ASN A 170 18.01 11.04 -3.27
CA ASN A 170 16.99 12.09 -3.05
C ASN A 170 15.54 11.56 -3.19
N VAL A 171 15.31 10.30 -2.84
CA VAL A 171 13.99 9.67 -2.82
C VAL A 171 13.48 9.61 -1.39
N ARG A 172 12.29 10.14 -1.14
CA ARG A 172 11.67 10.14 0.17
C ARG A 172 11.02 8.78 0.45
N VAL A 173 11.36 8.17 1.56
CA VAL A 173 10.67 6.95 2.06
C VAL A 173 9.76 7.35 3.22
N CYS A 174 8.47 7.05 3.09
CA CYS A 174 7.45 7.36 4.08
C CYS A 174 6.85 6.09 4.66
N LEU A 175 6.63 6.07 5.96
CA LEU A 175 5.91 5.02 6.67
C LEU A 175 4.58 5.55 7.15
N VAL A 176 3.49 4.89 6.78
CA VAL A 176 2.13 5.20 7.25
C VAL A 176 1.69 4.08 8.19
N SER A 177 1.37 4.43 9.44
CA SER A 177 0.96 3.47 10.47
C SER A 177 -0.45 3.79 10.97
N PRO A 178 -1.51 3.38 10.24
CA PRO A 178 -2.88 3.66 10.65
C PRO A 178 -3.24 2.96 11.96
N GLY A 179 -4.13 3.62 12.73
CA GLY A 179 -4.91 2.98 13.76
C GLY A 179 -6.10 2.22 13.16
N PHE A 180 -7.23 2.19 13.87
CA PHE A 180 -8.43 1.53 13.36
C PHE A 180 -9.12 2.42 12.32
N ILE A 181 -9.18 1.92 11.09
CA ILE A 181 -9.89 2.53 9.97
C ILE A 181 -10.99 1.57 9.52
N LYS A 182 -12.22 2.07 9.34
CA LYS A 182 -13.36 1.27 8.90
C LYS A 182 -13.16 0.78 7.48
N THR A 183 -12.88 -0.51 7.32
CA THR A 183 -12.59 -1.16 6.04
C THR A 183 -13.12 -2.60 6.06
N PRO A 184 -13.30 -3.27 4.91
CA PRO A 184 -13.64 -4.69 4.87
C PRO A 184 -12.67 -5.60 5.65
N MET A 185 -11.44 -5.14 5.89
CA MET A 185 -10.47 -5.86 6.71
C MET A 185 -10.83 -5.76 8.19
N THR A 186 -11.15 -4.56 8.69
CA THR A 186 -11.48 -4.31 10.10
C THR A 186 -12.90 -4.72 10.45
N ASP A 187 -13.80 -4.87 9.47
CA ASP A 187 -15.15 -5.39 9.70
C ASP A 187 -15.15 -6.86 10.18
N LYS A 188 -14.02 -7.56 10.04
CA LYS A 188 -13.82 -8.90 10.59
C LYS A 188 -13.50 -8.94 12.08
N ASN A 189 -13.21 -7.79 12.69
CA ASN A 189 -12.90 -7.69 14.10
C ASN A 189 -14.18 -7.79 14.95
N ASP A 190 -14.13 -8.59 16.00
CA ASP A 190 -15.24 -8.81 16.95
C ASP A 190 -15.04 -8.08 18.28
N PHE A 191 -14.12 -7.12 18.30
CA PHE A 191 -13.81 -6.32 19.49
C PHE A 191 -14.03 -4.82 19.24
N LYS A 192 -14.19 -4.07 20.32
CA LYS A 192 -14.33 -2.61 20.24
C LYS A 192 -13.04 -1.98 19.72
N MET A 193 -13.13 -1.23 18.64
CA MET A 193 -12.03 -0.50 18.01
C MET A 193 -12.02 0.95 18.50
N PRO A 194 -11.13 1.34 19.44
CA PRO A 194 -11.06 2.70 19.92
C PRO A 194 -10.61 3.65 18.81
N PHE A 195 -11.18 4.86 18.79
CA PHE A 195 -10.82 5.91 17.82
C PHE A 195 -10.99 5.50 16.34
N LEU A 196 -11.93 4.60 16.05
CA LEU A 196 -12.24 4.18 14.69
C LEU A 196 -12.51 5.40 13.80
N LYS A 197 -11.78 5.50 12.68
CA LYS A 197 -11.92 6.57 11.68
C LYS A 197 -12.41 6.01 10.35
N THR A 198 -12.91 6.90 9.49
CA THR A 198 -13.32 6.53 8.13
C THR A 198 -12.11 6.42 7.20
N THR A 199 -12.30 5.76 6.06
CA THR A 199 -11.30 5.72 4.98
C THR A 199 -11.02 7.10 4.40
N ASP A 200 -12.04 7.97 4.31
CA ASP A 200 -11.88 9.33 3.79
C ASP A 200 -11.01 10.19 4.70
N TYR A 201 -11.21 10.07 6.03
CA TYR A 201 -10.33 10.72 7.00
C TYR A 201 -8.87 10.26 6.84
N ALA A 202 -8.66 8.95 6.69
CA ALA A 202 -7.33 8.41 6.49
C ALA A 202 -6.71 8.90 5.17
N ALA A 203 -7.48 8.90 4.07
CA ALA A 203 -7.03 9.37 2.77
C ALA A 203 -6.64 10.84 2.80
N GLU A 204 -7.42 11.70 3.47
CA GLU A 204 -7.10 13.12 3.62
C GLU A 204 -5.78 13.32 4.36
N LYS A 205 -5.62 12.67 5.53
CA LYS A 205 -4.39 12.79 6.33
C LYS A 205 -3.14 12.22 5.64
N ILE A 206 -3.30 11.14 4.89
CA ILE A 206 -2.21 10.57 4.09
C ILE A 206 -1.85 11.52 2.94
N TYR A 207 -2.85 12.04 2.22
CA TYR A 207 -2.63 13.01 1.15
C TYR A 207 -1.86 14.23 1.66
N GLU A 208 -2.35 14.89 2.73
CA GLU A 208 -1.67 16.02 3.36
C GLU A 208 -0.20 15.70 3.69
N GLY A 209 0.08 14.54 4.28
CA GLY A 209 1.44 14.14 4.68
C GLY A 209 2.37 13.76 3.51
N LEU A 210 1.81 13.42 2.33
CA LEU A 210 2.62 13.09 1.16
C LEU A 210 2.94 14.33 0.31
N ILE A 211 2.03 15.34 0.29
CA ILE A 211 2.18 16.53 -0.57
C ILE A 211 2.93 17.66 0.15
N ASN A 212 2.87 17.73 1.47
CA ASN A 212 3.63 18.67 2.31
C ASN A 212 4.97 18.05 2.73
#